data_705d505db228853273059712ea818b54
#
_entry.id   705d505db228853273059712ea818b54
#
_cell.length_a   1.000
_cell.length_b   1.000
_cell.length_c   1.000
_cell.angle_alpha   90.00
_cell.angle_beta   90.00
_cell.angle_gamma   90.00
#
_symmetry.space_group_name_H-M   'P 1'
#
loop_
_entity.id
_entity.type
_entity.pdbx_description
1 polymer ?
#
loop_
_entity_poly.entity_id
_entity_poly.type
_entity_poly.pdbx_seq_one_letter_code
_entity_poly.pdbx_strand_id
1 'polypeptide(L)'
;MSIIQDAVSWARRIADDDSHGYDQTNRWGADYDCSSFVISAFKAAGVPLECTYTGDMRGDMLRRGFVDVTATCNLSTGAGVAAGDVLLNYARHTALALGGGRIVQASINELGTATNGMPGDQTGREIYERDYYNYPWDCVLRYAGSDSAITDDRSGYVPSYWYSVTLPLLKPGMTDNAVETVQTLLSAYGYYTGSVTCKMDAETVAAVKAYQTAHDLDVDGEVGGMTWAELLCVGR
;
A
#
# COMPACT_ATOMS: atom_id res chain seq x y z
N MET A 1 18.76 -15.59 -1.89
CA MET A 1 18.90 -14.22 -1.33
C MET A 1 17.54 -13.78 -0.82
N SER A 2 17.44 -12.78 0.04
CA SER A 2 16.14 -12.30 0.50
C SER A 2 15.48 -11.44 -0.57
N ILE A 3 14.14 -11.30 -0.53
CA ILE A 3 13.37 -10.43 -1.45
C ILE A 3 13.95 -9.00 -1.46
N ILE A 4 14.31 -8.48 -0.28
CA ILE A 4 14.94 -7.15 -0.16
C ILE A 4 16.30 -7.11 -0.89
N GLN A 5 17.14 -8.14 -0.70
CA GLN A 5 18.45 -8.20 -1.36
C GLN A 5 18.31 -8.33 -2.87
N ASP A 6 17.35 -9.13 -3.34
CA ASP A 6 17.10 -9.32 -4.77
C ASP A 6 16.57 -8.05 -5.42
N ALA A 7 15.63 -7.33 -4.78
CA ALA A 7 15.10 -6.05 -5.25
C ALA A 7 16.21 -4.97 -5.32
N VAL A 8 17.00 -4.82 -4.26
CA VAL A 8 18.14 -3.88 -4.22
C VAL A 8 19.20 -4.21 -5.27
N SER A 9 19.53 -5.50 -5.40
CA SER A 9 20.52 -5.95 -6.40
C SER A 9 20.04 -5.72 -7.84
N TRP A 10 18.75 -5.95 -8.09
CA TRP A 10 18.14 -5.65 -9.39
C TRP A 10 18.22 -4.15 -9.69
N ALA A 11 17.82 -3.31 -8.73
CA ALA A 11 17.79 -1.86 -8.91
C ALA A 11 19.19 -1.28 -9.17
N ARG A 12 20.21 -1.77 -8.46
CA ARG A 12 21.62 -1.40 -8.70
C ARG A 12 22.08 -1.78 -10.09
N ARG A 13 21.79 -3.01 -10.52
CA ARG A 13 22.18 -3.49 -11.85
C ARG A 13 21.57 -2.63 -12.96
N ILE A 14 20.31 -2.19 -12.81
CA ILE A 14 19.68 -1.30 -13.80
C ILE A 14 20.31 0.10 -13.74
N ALA A 15 20.64 0.61 -12.56
CA ALA A 15 21.28 1.92 -12.42
C ALA A 15 22.75 1.95 -12.90
N ASP A 16 23.42 0.79 -12.98
CA ASP A 16 24.77 0.65 -13.50
C ASP A 16 24.79 0.35 -15.01
N ASP A 17 23.63 0.21 -15.66
CA ASP A 17 23.48 -0.14 -17.07
C ASP A 17 22.89 1.03 -17.86
N ASP A 18 23.75 1.78 -18.54
CA ASP A 18 23.38 2.97 -19.35
C ASP A 18 22.43 2.63 -20.51
N SER A 19 22.14 1.34 -20.79
CA SER A 19 21.12 0.98 -21.77
C SER A 19 19.70 1.19 -21.27
N HIS A 20 19.52 1.55 -20.00
CA HIS A 20 18.26 1.89 -19.36
C HIS A 20 18.26 3.36 -18.96
N GLY A 21 17.26 4.12 -19.40
CA GLY A 21 17.08 5.54 -19.08
C GLY A 21 15.73 5.85 -18.46
N TYR A 22 15.40 7.13 -18.41
CA TYR A 22 14.16 7.62 -17.87
C TYR A 22 13.13 7.95 -18.96
N ASP A 23 12.01 7.23 -18.99
CA ASP A 23 10.86 7.57 -19.85
C ASP A 23 9.53 7.18 -19.19
N GLN A 24 8.55 8.08 -19.18
CA GLN A 24 7.20 7.78 -18.70
C GLN A 24 6.34 7.07 -19.74
N THR A 25 6.72 7.03 -21.01
CA THR A 25 5.98 6.38 -22.09
C THR A 25 6.40 4.91 -22.24
N ASN A 26 7.74 4.65 -22.29
CA ASN A 26 8.33 3.32 -22.47
C ASN A 26 8.93 2.78 -21.16
N ARG A 27 8.17 2.78 -20.10
CA ARG A 27 8.63 2.62 -18.72
C ARG A 27 8.60 1.21 -18.13
N TRP A 28 8.41 0.16 -18.95
CA TRP A 28 8.29 -1.21 -18.45
C TRP A 28 9.28 -2.17 -19.12
N GLY A 29 10.53 -1.81 -19.23
CA GLY A 29 11.51 -2.72 -19.78
C GLY A 29 12.79 -2.08 -20.26
N ALA A 30 12.78 -1.40 -21.41
CA ALA A 30 13.98 -0.71 -21.89
C ALA A 30 14.32 0.45 -20.96
N ASP A 31 13.34 1.33 -20.71
CA ASP A 31 13.48 2.48 -19.82
C ASP A 31 12.46 2.40 -18.69
N TYR A 32 12.60 3.26 -17.69
CA TYR A 32 11.74 3.30 -16.50
C TYR A 32 11.43 4.73 -16.09
N ASP A 33 10.24 4.95 -15.54
CA ASP A 33 9.99 6.10 -14.68
C ASP A 33 10.21 5.74 -13.20
N CYS A 34 10.06 6.70 -12.29
CA CYS A 34 10.31 6.47 -10.87
C CYS A 34 9.46 5.33 -10.30
N SER A 35 8.19 5.24 -10.68
CA SER A 35 7.29 4.21 -10.17
C SER A 35 7.54 2.84 -10.78
N SER A 36 7.66 2.75 -12.10
CA SER A 36 7.92 1.50 -12.78
C SER A 36 9.26 0.88 -12.42
N PHE A 37 10.28 1.69 -12.15
CA PHE A 37 11.59 1.25 -11.67
C PHE A 37 11.47 0.51 -10.32
N VAL A 38 10.87 1.16 -9.31
CA VAL A 38 10.71 0.55 -7.98
C VAL A 38 9.78 -0.67 -8.01
N ILE A 39 8.68 -0.58 -8.76
CA ILE A 39 7.74 -1.70 -8.94
C ILE A 39 8.44 -2.89 -9.60
N SER A 40 9.22 -2.66 -10.65
CA SER A 40 9.95 -3.72 -11.36
C SER A 40 11.01 -4.37 -10.50
N ALA A 41 11.70 -3.62 -9.62
CA ALA A 41 12.65 -4.16 -8.67
C ALA A 41 12.01 -5.22 -7.75
N PHE A 42 10.84 -4.92 -7.19
CA PHE A 42 10.14 -5.87 -6.34
C PHE A 42 9.46 -7.00 -7.12
N LYS A 43 8.95 -6.74 -8.32
CA LYS A 43 8.46 -7.81 -9.23
C LYS A 43 9.56 -8.80 -9.57
N ALA A 44 10.75 -8.32 -9.89
CA ALA A 44 11.91 -9.17 -10.17
C ALA A 44 12.36 -9.98 -8.94
N ALA A 45 12.11 -9.46 -7.73
CA ALA A 45 12.35 -10.16 -6.47
C ALA A 45 11.23 -11.14 -6.08
N GLY A 46 10.16 -11.25 -6.89
CA GLY A 46 9.06 -12.19 -6.66
C GLY A 46 7.84 -11.62 -5.95
N VAL A 47 7.77 -10.30 -5.72
CA VAL A 47 6.56 -9.67 -5.15
C VAL A 47 5.57 -9.32 -6.27
N PRO A 48 4.36 -9.90 -6.30
CA PRO A 48 3.42 -9.74 -7.42
C PRO A 48 2.65 -8.40 -7.32
N LEU A 49 3.36 -7.27 -7.46
CA LEU A 49 2.76 -5.92 -7.46
C LEU A 49 1.91 -5.70 -8.72
N GLU A 50 0.75 -5.09 -8.56
CA GLU A 50 -0.19 -4.76 -9.64
C GLU A 50 -0.32 -3.24 -9.89
N CYS A 51 0.17 -2.42 -8.95
CA CYS A 51 0.20 -0.97 -9.11
C CYS A 51 1.00 -0.55 -10.33
N THR A 52 0.68 0.63 -10.86
CA THR A 52 1.29 1.14 -12.10
C THR A 52 1.87 2.54 -11.97
N TYR A 53 1.56 3.29 -10.91
CA TYR A 53 2.06 4.63 -10.67
C TYR A 53 2.09 4.95 -9.16
N THR A 54 2.71 6.05 -8.77
CA THR A 54 2.95 6.42 -7.36
C THR A 54 1.68 6.48 -6.50
N GLY A 55 0.56 6.93 -7.06
CA GLY A 55 -0.71 7.03 -6.34
C GLY A 55 -1.30 5.69 -5.89
N ASP A 56 -1.02 4.62 -6.63
CA ASP A 56 -1.51 3.26 -6.33
C ASP A 56 -0.52 2.45 -5.48
N MET A 57 0.77 2.84 -5.47
CA MET A 57 1.83 2.04 -4.87
C MET A 57 1.57 1.69 -3.42
N ARG A 58 1.21 2.68 -2.58
CA ARG A 58 0.99 2.42 -1.15
C ARG A 58 -0.06 1.35 -0.91
N GLY A 59 -1.22 1.49 -1.54
CA GLY A 59 -2.34 0.56 -1.36
C GLY A 59 -1.99 -0.86 -1.81
N ASP A 60 -1.32 -1.01 -2.95
CA ASP A 60 -0.94 -2.30 -3.47
C ASP A 60 0.19 -2.94 -2.66
N MET A 61 1.24 -2.20 -2.35
CA MET A 61 2.37 -2.68 -1.55
C MET A 61 1.94 -3.18 -0.18
N LEU A 62 1.05 -2.45 0.51
CA LEU A 62 0.52 -2.88 1.80
C LEU A 62 -0.23 -4.23 1.70
N ARG A 63 -1.01 -4.45 0.64
CA ARG A 63 -1.65 -5.75 0.39
C ARG A 63 -0.66 -6.87 0.07
N ARG A 64 0.56 -6.53 -0.35
CA ARG A 64 1.60 -7.48 -0.79
C ARG A 64 2.75 -7.64 0.22
N GLY A 65 2.49 -7.36 1.49
CA GLY A 65 3.42 -7.65 2.58
C GLY A 65 4.35 -6.50 2.97
N PHE A 66 4.10 -5.28 2.50
CA PHE A 66 4.78 -4.10 3.03
C PHE A 66 4.08 -3.56 4.27
N VAL A 67 4.83 -2.88 5.11
CA VAL A 67 4.34 -2.12 6.27
C VAL A 67 4.75 -0.66 6.14
N ASP A 68 3.90 0.22 6.63
CA ASP A 68 4.22 1.65 6.72
C ASP A 68 5.05 1.90 7.98
N VAL A 69 6.32 2.25 7.79
CA VAL A 69 7.27 2.52 8.87
C VAL A 69 7.58 4.01 9.03
N THR A 70 6.79 4.87 8.41
CA THR A 70 6.99 6.33 8.40
C THR A 70 7.21 6.91 9.79
N ALA A 71 6.41 6.47 10.76
CA ALA A 71 6.51 6.95 12.14
C ALA A 71 7.84 6.60 12.83
N THR A 72 8.61 5.64 12.32
CA THR A 72 9.92 5.24 12.84
C THR A 72 11.09 5.87 12.09
N CYS A 73 10.81 6.67 11.06
CA CYS A 73 11.79 7.31 10.21
C CYS A 73 11.76 8.82 10.35
N ASN A 74 12.90 9.45 10.22
CA ASN A 74 13.01 10.91 10.10
C ASN A 74 13.10 11.26 8.59
N LEU A 75 12.01 11.74 8.03
CA LEU A 75 11.93 12.03 6.58
C LEU A 75 12.84 13.20 6.15
N SER A 76 13.25 14.08 7.08
CA SER A 76 14.15 15.18 6.72
C SER A 76 15.60 14.71 6.56
N THR A 77 16.01 13.68 7.30
CA THR A 77 17.40 13.21 7.36
C THR A 77 17.60 11.80 6.78
N GLY A 78 16.53 11.04 6.59
CA GLY A 78 16.60 9.62 6.23
C GLY A 78 16.97 8.69 7.40
N ALA A 79 17.09 9.20 8.63
CA ALA A 79 17.37 8.35 9.79
C ALA A 79 16.21 7.35 10.02
N GLY A 80 16.53 6.07 10.23
CA GLY A 80 15.55 4.99 10.37
C GLY A 80 15.19 4.30 9.04
N VAL A 81 15.53 4.89 7.89
CA VAL A 81 15.34 4.28 6.58
C VAL A 81 16.38 3.17 6.38
N ALA A 82 15.92 1.98 6.04
CA ALA A 82 16.73 0.78 5.84
C ALA A 82 16.81 0.39 4.36
N ALA A 83 17.75 -0.52 4.03
CA ALA A 83 17.83 -1.07 2.68
C ALA A 83 16.54 -1.80 2.30
N GLY A 84 16.03 -1.56 1.10
CA GLY A 84 14.76 -2.10 0.61
C GLY A 84 13.52 -1.30 1.00
N ASP A 85 13.65 -0.22 1.77
CA ASP A 85 12.53 0.69 2.04
C ASP A 85 12.18 1.48 0.78
N VAL A 86 10.90 1.62 0.52
CA VAL A 86 10.36 2.45 -0.56
C VAL A 86 9.99 3.83 0.01
N LEU A 87 10.68 4.85 -0.47
CA LEU A 87 10.35 6.24 -0.20
C LEU A 87 9.30 6.68 -1.20
N LEU A 88 8.16 7.15 -0.75
CA LEU A 88 7.04 7.46 -1.63
C LEU A 88 6.46 8.85 -1.39
N ASN A 89 6.36 9.62 -2.46
CA ASN A 89 5.45 10.77 -2.58
C ASN A 89 4.34 10.38 -3.54
N TYR A 90 3.09 10.36 -3.07
CA TYR A 90 1.94 9.82 -3.80
C TYR A 90 1.68 10.51 -5.14
N ALA A 91 2.03 11.78 -5.25
CA ALA A 91 1.71 12.59 -6.42
C ALA A 91 2.85 12.70 -7.44
N ARG A 92 4.10 12.44 -7.02
CA ARG A 92 5.23 12.92 -7.82
C ARG A 92 6.39 11.95 -8.00
N HIS A 93 6.79 11.21 -6.94
CA HIS A 93 8.08 10.52 -6.99
C HIS A 93 8.17 9.34 -6.03
N THR A 94 9.04 8.39 -6.37
CA THR A 94 9.41 7.29 -5.48
C THR A 94 10.87 6.92 -5.68
N ALA A 95 11.50 6.36 -4.65
CA ALA A 95 12.87 5.88 -4.67
C ALA A 95 13.00 4.62 -3.80
N LEU A 96 14.00 3.81 -4.08
CA LEU A 96 14.36 2.63 -3.30
C LEU A 96 15.57 2.92 -2.42
N ALA A 97 15.48 2.66 -1.14
CA ALA A 97 16.59 2.84 -0.22
C ALA A 97 17.61 1.68 -0.34
N LEU A 98 18.88 2.02 -0.33
CA LEU A 98 20.00 1.08 -0.41
C LEU A 98 20.62 0.80 0.98
N GLY A 99 20.17 1.51 2.00
CA GLY A 99 20.79 1.54 3.32
C GLY A 99 21.99 2.50 3.38
N GLY A 100 22.50 2.74 4.59
CA GLY A 100 23.65 3.62 4.78
C GLY A 100 23.42 5.08 4.35
N GLY A 101 22.17 5.56 4.32
CA GLY A 101 21.84 6.92 3.88
C GLY A 101 21.86 7.07 2.34
N ARG A 102 21.83 5.99 1.59
CA ARG A 102 21.83 6.00 0.12
C ARG A 102 20.50 5.51 -0.44
N ILE A 103 20.14 6.04 -1.62
CA ILE A 103 18.96 5.65 -2.39
C ILE A 103 19.31 5.44 -3.86
N VAL A 104 18.47 4.72 -4.59
CA VAL A 104 18.49 4.62 -6.05
C VAL A 104 17.12 5.04 -6.60
N GLN A 105 17.13 5.72 -7.73
CA GLN A 105 15.91 6.27 -8.32
C GLN A 105 16.04 6.42 -9.85
N ALA A 106 14.91 6.31 -10.56
CA ALA A 106 14.77 6.86 -11.90
C ALA A 106 14.21 8.29 -11.75
N SER A 107 14.90 9.29 -12.28
CA SER A 107 14.68 10.70 -11.97
C SER A 107 14.05 11.51 -13.11
N ILE A 108 14.79 11.74 -14.17
CA ILE A 108 14.38 12.54 -15.33
C ILE A 108 15.30 12.24 -16.51
N ASN A 109 14.84 12.39 -17.75
CA ASN A 109 15.66 12.18 -18.95
C ASN A 109 16.69 13.30 -19.20
N GLU A 110 17.53 13.14 -20.21
CA GLU A 110 18.59 14.06 -20.60
C GLU A 110 18.10 15.48 -20.98
N LEU A 111 16.84 15.57 -21.39
CA LEU A 111 16.20 16.86 -21.76
C LEU A 111 15.59 17.58 -20.54
N GLY A 112 15.62 16.95 -19.34
CA GLY A 112 14.93 17.46 -18.16
C GLY A 112 13.41 17.34 -18.25
N THR A 113 12.91 16.44 -19.08
CA THR A 113 11.47 16.17 -19.27
C THR A 113 11.12 14.74 -18.88
N ALA A 114 9.83 14.47 -18.73
CA ALA A 114 9.36 13.13 -18.35
C ALA A 114 9.18 12.17 -19.55
N THR A 115 9.18 12.72 -20.75
CA THR A 115 8.94 11.99 -22.01
C THR A 115 9.81 12.56 -23.12
N ASN A 116 9.89 11.83 -24.24
CA ASN A 116 10.63 12.21 -25.44
C ASN A 116 12.16 12.29 -25.26
N GLY A 117 12.71 11.63 -24.25
CA GLY A 117 14.15 11.38 -24.14
C GLY A 117 14.63 10.35 -25.16
N MET A 118 15.93 10.19 -25.24
CA MET A 118 16.54 9.11 -26.00
C MET A 118 16.46 7.80 -25.19
N PRO A 119 16.39 6.63 -25.82
CA PRO A 119 16.49 5.36 -25.09
C PRO A 119 17.83 5.21 -24.38
N GLY A 120 17.82 4.72 -23.14
CA GLY A 120 19.00 4.58 -22.30
C GLY A 120 19.33 5.86 -21.50
N ASP A 121 20.36 5.79 -20.65
CA ASP A 121 20.83 6.92 -19.82
C ASP A 121 21.99 7.64 -20.51
N GLN A 122 21.75 8.83 -21.07
CA GLN A 122 22.75 9.65 -21.72
C GLN A 122 23.55 10.52 -20.75
N THR A 123 23.10 10.63 -19.51
CA THR A 123 23.66 11.55 -18.53
C THR A 123 24.37 10.86 -17.36
N GLY A 124 24.14 9.56 -17.17
CA GLY A 124 24.50 8.83 -15.96
C GLY A 124 23.70 9.28 -14.73
N ARG A 125 22.54 9.94 -14.95
CA ARG A 125 21.70 10.51 -13.90
C ARG A 125 20.20 10.35 -14.15
N GLU A 126 19.84 9.58 -15.12
CA GLU A 126 18.45 9.26 -15.39
C GLU A 126 17.98 8.16 -14.42
N ILE A 127 18.79 7.10 -14.27
CA ILE A 127 18.62 6.08 -13.24
C ILE A 127 19.95 5.95 -12.48
N TYR A 128 19.98 6.37 -11.22
CA TYR A 128 21.25 6.46 -10.50
C TYR A 128 21.12 6.33 -8.99
N GLU A 129 22.24 5.97 -8.36
CA GLU A 129 22.42 6.00 -6.92
C GLU A 129 22.85 7.40 -6.43
N ARG A 130 22.30 7.82 -5.32
CA ARG A 130 22.67 9.07 -4.66
C ARG A 130 22.53 8.97 -3.15
N ASP A 131 23.04 9.99 -2.44
CA ASP A 131 22.74 10.16 -1.02
C ASP A 131 21.26 10.52 -0.83
N TYR A 132 20.72 10.07 0.32
CA TYR A 132 19.40 10.50 0.75
C TYR A 132 19.28 12.02 0.72
N TYR A 133 18.13 12.53 0.32
CA TYR A 133 17.87 13.96 0.33
C TYR A 133 16.48 14.26 0.88
N ASN A 134 16.34 15.43 1.49
CA ASN A 134 15.05 15.87 2.00
C ASN A 134 14.12 16.21 0.82
N TYR A 135 13.24 15.27 0.51
CA TYR A 135 12.15 15.40 -0.46
C TYR A 135 10.83 15.33 0.32
N PRO A 136 9.73 15.93 -0.15
CA PRO A 136 8.45 15.84 0.54
C PRO A 136 7.86 14.42 0.45
N TRP A 137 8.56 13.45 1.05
CA TRP A 137 8.09 12.08 1.15
C TRP A 137 6.83 12.01 2.01
N ASP A 138 5.80 11.32 1.53
CA ASP A 138 4.56 11.11 2.28
C ASP A 138 4.68 9.91 3.21
N CYS A 139 5.37 8.85 2.77
CA CYS A 139 5.58 7.66 3.59
C CYS A 139 6.84 6.87 3.21
N VAL A 140 7.19 5.95 4.13
CA VAL A 140 8.22 4.93 3.96
C VAL A 140 7.57 3.56 4.11
N LEU A 141 7.67 2.72 3.08
CA LEU A 141 7.11 1.38 3.04
C LEU A 141 8.23 0.35 3.11
N ARG A 142 8.16 -0.57 4.08
CA ARG A 142 9.15 -1.63 4.30
C ARG A 142 8.54 -2.99 3.99
N TYR A 143 9.20 -3.79 3.16
CA TYR A 143 8.76 -5.16 2.96
C TYR A 143 9.01 -5.99 4.24
N ALA A 144 7.95 -6.58 4.78
CA ALA A 144 7.97 -7.40 5.99
C ALA A 144 7.45 -8.83 5.73
N GLY A 145 7.11 -9.14 4.47
CA GLY A 145 6.70 -10.49 4.08
C GLY A 145 7.81 -11.51 4.35
N SER A 146 7.45 -12.77 4.57
CA SER A 146 8.43 -13.84 4.72
C SER A 146 9.17 -14.08 3.40
N ASP A 147 10.48 -14.34 3.46
CA ASP A 147 11.31 -14.74 2.31
C ASP A 147 10.92 -16.11 1.70
N SER A 148 9.87 -16.73 2.21
CA SER A 148 9.27 -17.93 1.61
C SER A 148 8.52 -17.52 0.36
N ALA A 149 8.82 -18.16 -0.76
CA ALA A 149 8.15 -17.93 -2.04
C ALA A 149 6.64 -17.76 -1.83
N ILE A 150 6.13 -16.58 -2.24
CA ILE A 150 4.69 -16.32 -2.25
C ILE A 150 4.12 -17.25 -3.34
N THR A 151 3.78 -18.47 -2.96
CA THR A 151 2.86 -19.26 -3.77
C THR A 151 1.52 -18.54 -3.67
N ASP A 152 0.90 -18.26 -4.81
CA ASP A 152 -0.44 -17.65 -4.92
C ASP A 152 -1.47 -18.66 -4.37
N ASP A 153 -1.43 -18.86 -3.05
CA ASP A 153 -2.46 -19.58 -2.32
C ASP A 153 -3.39 -18.54 -1.70
N ARG A 154 -4.48 -18.27 -2.39
CA ARG A 154 -5.55 -17.38 -1.95
C ARG A 154 -6.32 -17.90 -0.75
N SER A 155 -5.87 -19.01 -0.14
CA SER A 155 -6.47 -19.58 1.05
C SER A 155 -5.80 -19.06 2.33
N GLY A 156 -6.30 -17.96 2.89
CA GLY A 156 -6.19 -17.66 4.32
C GLY A 156 -5.06 -16.74 4.78
N TYR A 157 -4.41 -15.94 3.93
CA TYR A 157 -3.44 -14.96 4.43
C TYR A 157 -4.15 -13.71 4.96
N VAL A 158 -4.25 -13.62 6.26
CA VAL A 158 -4.57 -12.37 6.98
C VAL A 158 -3.23 -11.72 7.36
N PRO A 159 -2.86 -10.57 6.77
CA PRO A 159 -1.67 -9.85 7.23
C PRO A 159 -1.82 -9.50 8.71
N SER A 160 -0.84 -9.88 9.54
CA SER A 160 -0.88 -9.67 10.99
C SER A 160 -0.58 -8.23 11.42
N TYR A 161 -0.63 -7.25 10.54
CA TYR A 161 -0.55 -5.84 10.91
C TYR A 161 -1.87 -5.16 10.63
N TRP A 162 -2.56 -5.01 11.72
CA TRP A 162 -3.78 -4.27 11.79
C TRP A 162 -3.46 -2.78 11.57
N TYR A 163 -3.90 -2.20 10.46
CA TYR A 163 -4.39 -0.83 10.59
C TYR A 163 -5.55 -0.95 11.57
N SER A 164 -5.34 -0.50 12.78
CA SER A 164 -6.47 -0.26 13.66
C SER A 164 -7.18 0.98 13.12
N VAL A 165 -7.99 0.82 12.08
CA VAL A 165 -9.14 1.66 11.94
C VAL A 165 -9.93 1.33 13.20
N THR A 166 -9.88 2.22 14.17
CA THR A 166 -10.70 2.08 15.37
C THR A 166 -12.12 2.36 14.91
N LEU A 167 -12.78 1.31 14.44
CA LEU A 167 -14.19 1.39 14.11
C LEU A 167 -14.94 1.65 15.45
N PRO A 168 -15.83 2.64 15.50
CA PRO A 168 -16.49 2.98 16.74
C PRO A 168 -17.36 1.83 17.25
N LEU A 169 -17.39 1.64 18.55
CA LEU A 169 -18.41 0.81 19.15
C LEU A 169 -19.76 1.56 19.06
N LEU A 170 -20.68 1.02 18.26
CA LEU A 170 -22.00 1.60 18.08
C LEU A 170 -23.00 0.91 18.98
N LYS A 171 -23.68 1.67 19.82
CA LYS A 171 -24.68 1.19 20.80
C LYS A 171 -26.08 1.69 20.47
N PRO A 172 -27.13 0.98 20.91
CA PRO A 172 -28.50 1.43 20.77
C PRO A 172 -28.70 2.89 21.20
N GLY A 173 -29.32 3.69 20.35
CA GLY A 173 -29.62 5.10 20.59
C GLY A 173 -28.50 6.07 20.16
N MET A 174 -27.33 5.63 19.78
CA MET A 174 -26.25 6.49 19.28
C MET A 174 -26.59 7.08 17.91
N THR A 175 -26.04 8.26 17.65
CA THR A 175 -26.03 8.89 16.32
C THR A 175 -24.59 9.10 15.92
N ASP A 176 -24.20 8.49 14.81
CA ASP A 176 -22.83 8.53 14.30
C ASP A 176 -22.85 8.27 12.77
N ASN A 177 -21.93 8.88 12.04
CA ASN A 177 -21.82 8.64 10.59
C ASN A 177 -21.46 7.17 10.26
N ALA A 178 -20.81 6.46 11.16
CA ALA A 178 -20.54 5.04 10.99
C ALA A 178 -21.80 4.18 11.00
N VAL A 179 -22.91 4.66 11.58
CA VAL A 179 -24.21 3.97 11.53
C VAL A 179 -24.77 3.95 10.10
N GLU A 180 -24.53 4.99 9.30
CA GLU A 180 -24.87 4.99 7.87
C GLU A 180 -24.21 3.82 7.14
N THR A 181 -22.93 3.57 7.42
CA THR A 181 -22.19 2.42 6.84
C THR A 181 -22.84 1.11 7.27
N VAL A 182 -23.17 0.95 8.55
CA VAL A 182 -23.84 -0.26 9.06
C VAL A 182 -25.21 -0.46 8.39
N GLN A 183 -26.06 0.57 8.35
CA GLN A 183 -27.37 0.49 7.70
C GLN A 183 -27.27 0.13 6.22
N THR A 184 -26.28 0.71 5.51
CA THR A 184 -26.02 0.41 4.10
C THR A 184 -25.58 -1.04 3.90
N LEU A 185 -24.65 -1.55 4.71
CA LEU A 185 -24.19 -2.94 4.64
C LEU A 185 -25.32 -3.92 4.99
N LEU A 186 -26.05 -3.67 6.08
CA LEU A 186 -27.20 -4.50 6.47
C LEU A 186 -28.28 -4.51 5.41
N SER A 187 -28.51 -3.38 4.73
CA SER A 187 -29.44 -3.32 3.60
C SER A 187 -28.96 -4.14 2.41
N ALA A 188 -27.68 -4.06 2.08
CA ALA A 188 -27.07 -4.84 1.01
C ALA A 188 -27.15 -6.36 1.30
N TYR A 189 -27.05 -6.76 2.57
CA TYR A 189 -27.21 -8.15 3.01
C TYR A 189 -28.65 -8.59 3.24
N GLY A 190 -29.63 -7.67 3.07
CA GLY A 190 -31.05 -7.99 3.20
C GLY A 190 -31.60 -8.00 4.64
N TYR A 191 -30.85 -7.49 5.62
CA TYR A 191 -31.27 -7.44 7.02
C TYR A 191 -31.94 -6.11 7.41
N TYR A 192 -31.73 -5.04 6.61
CA TYR A 192 -32.29 -3.73 6.90
C TYR A 192 -33.08 -3.21 5.69
N THR A 193 -34.31 -2.74 5.93
CA THR A 193 -35.19 -2.20 4.88
C THR A 193 -35.61 -0.76 5.14
N GLY A 194 -35.14 -0.18 6.26
CA GLY A 194 -35.45 1.20 6.65
C GLY A 194 -34.65 2.24 5.86
N SER A 195 -34.89 3.48 6.17
CA SER A 195 -34.14 4.60 5.61
C SER A 195 -32.80 4.76 6.34
N VAL A 196 -31.76 5.12 5.60
CA VAL A 196 -30.45 5.43 6.18
C VAL A 196 -30.53 6.74 6.96
N THR A 197 -30.33 6.69 8.29
CA THR A 197 -30.60 7.80 9.22
C THR A 197 -29.40 8.20 10.08
N CYS A 198 -28.27 7.54 9.96
CA CYS A 198 -27.10 7.68 10.84
C CYS A 198 -27.42 7.45 12.33
N LYS A 199 -28.54 6.78 12.68
CA LYS A 199 -28.99 6.59 14.05
C LYS A 199 -29.21 5.12 14.36
N MET A 200 -28.67 4.65 15.48
CA MET A 200 -28.90 3.31 16.03
C MET A 200 -30.28 3.24 16.70
N ASP A 201 -31.34 3.46 15.91
CA ASP A 201 -32.72 3.35 16.34
C ASP A 201 -33.16 1.87 16.52
N ALA A 202 -34.41 1.67 16.95
CA ALA A 202 -34.92 0.34 17.23
C ALA A 202 -34.94 -0.58 15.99
N GLU A 203 -35.15 -0.01 14.79
CA GLU A 203 -35.17 -0.76 13.54
C GLU A 203 -33.74 -1.20 13.15
N THR A 204 -32.76 -0.29 13.26
CA THR A 204 -31.35 -0.59 13.03
C THR A 204 -30.84 -1.65 14.01
N VAL A 205 -31.16 -1.51 15.31
CA VAL A 205 -30.78 -2.48 16.33
C VAL A 205 -31.38 -3.86 16.05
N ALA A 206 -32.64 -3.92 15.62
CA ALA A 206 -33.27 -5.21 15.26
C ALA A 206 -32.57 -5.87 14.06
N ALA A 207 -32.16 -5.08 13.05
CA ALA A 207 -31.40 -5.55 11.91
C ALA A 207 -30.02 -6.07 12.31
N VAL A 208 -29.30 -5.34 13.20
CA VAL A 208 -28.02 -5.80 13.75
C VAL A 208 -28.18 -7.14 14.47
N LYS A 209 -29.18 -7.30 15.33
CA LYS A 209 -29.44 -8.56 16.04
C LYS A 209 -29.77 -9.73 15.10
N ALA A 210 -30.56 -9.47 14.06
CA ALA A 210 -30.86 -10.48 13.06
C ALA A 210 -29.58 -10.91 12.30
N TYR A 211 -28.74 -9.96 11.96
CA TYR A 211 -27.45 -10.24 11.35
C TYR A 211 -26.52 -11.04 12.28
N GLN A 212 -26.38 -10.60 13.54
CA GLN A 212 -25.57 -11.29 14.55
C GLN A 212 -26.02 -12.73 14.74
N THR A 213 -27.33 -12.97 14.81
CA THR A 213 -27.90 -14.32 14.92
C THR A 213 -27.55 -15.20 13.73
N ALA A 214 -27.65 -14.64 12.52
CA ALA A 214 -27.36 -15.39 11.28
C ALA A 214 -25.87 -15.74 11.09
N HIS A 215 -25.00 -15.01 11.78
CA HIS A 215 -23.54 -15.15 11.67
C HIS A 215 -22.87 -15.66 12.96
N ASP A 216 -23.63 -16.28 13.86
CA ASP A 216 -23.14 -16.88 15.12
C ASP A 216 -22.31 -15.90 15.99
N LEU A 217 -22.71 -14.62 16.01
CA LEU A 217 -22.13 -13.58 16.85
C LEU A 217 -22.94 -13.39 18.15
N ASP A 218 -22.36 -12.71 19.14
CA ASP A 218 -23.10 -12.28 20.32
C ASP A 218 -24.25 -11.34 19.93
N VAL A 219 -25.49 -11.70 20.29
CA VAL A 219 -26.73 -11.01 19.87
C VAL A 219 -27.06 -9.91 20.86
N ASP A 220 -26.22 -8.88 20.94
CA ASP A 220 -26.36 -7.75 21.85
C ASP A 220 -27.00 -6.51 21.16
N GLY A 221 -26.97 -6.45 19.83
CA GLY A 221 -27.44 -5.31 19.04
C GLY A 221 -26.47 -4.13 19.06
N GLU A 222 -25.24 -4.34 19.51
CA GLU A 222 -24.13 -3.41 19.40
C GLU A 222 -23.25 -3.78 18.20
N VAL A 223 -22.64 -2.80 17.56
CA VAL A 223 -21.68 -3.06 16.47
C VAL A 223 -20.27 -2.85 17.03
N GLY A 224 -19.75 -3.88 17.64
CA GLY A 224 -18.36 -3.96 18.12
C GLY A 224 -17.42 -4.60 17.11
N GLY A 225 -16.17 -4.86 17.55
CA GLY A 225 -15.11 -5.36 16.67
C GLY A 225 -15.47 -6.62 15.87
N MET A 226 -16.14 -7.60 16.51
CA MET A 226 -16.56 -8.84 15.85
C MET A 226 -17.65 -8.60 14.80
N THR A 227 -18.65 -7.79 15.14
CA THR A 227 -19.74 -7.44 14.23
C THR A 227 -19.21 -6.63 13.03
N TRP A 228 -18.29 -5.69 13.26
CA TRP A 228 -17.64 -4.96 12.18
C TRP A 228 -16.81 -5.86 11.28
N ALA A 229 -16.03 -6.79 11.85
CA ALA A 229 -15.21 -7.70 11.07
C ALA A 229 -16.08 -8.56 10.13
N GLU A 230 -17.21 -9.03 10.62
CA GLU A 230 -18.15 -9.86 9.86
C GLU A 230 -18.87 -9.03 8.78
N LEU A 231 -19.35 -7.81 9.11
CA LEU A 231 -20.00 -6.90 8.15
C LEU A 231 -19.07 -6.49 6.99
N LEU A 232 -17.81 -6.31 7.28
CA LEU A 232 -16.81 -5.91 6.28
C LEU A 232 -16.15 -7.09 5.56
N CYS A 233 -16.56 -8.32 5.87
CA CYS A 233 -15.94 -9.56 5.36
C CYS A 233 -14.41 -9.59 5.59
N VAL A 234 -13.94 -9.03 6.69
CA VAL A 234 -12.52 -9.02 7.05
C VAL A 234 -12.19 -10.35 7.72
N GLY A 235 -11.48 -11.22 7.01
CA GLY A 235 -11.00 -12.48 7.57
C GLY A 235 -11.70 -13.75 7.04
N ARG A 236 -12.36 -13.68 5.90
CA ARG A 236 -12.82 -14.87 5.15
C ARG A 236 -11.87 -15.17 4.01
#